data_815fa1299906d8594f0717cb000fcc85
#
_entry.id   815fa1299906d8594f0717cb000fcc85
#
_cell.length_a   1.000
_cell.length_b   1.000
_cell.length_c   1.000
_cell.angle_alpha   90.00
_cell.angle_beta   90.00
_cell.angle_gamma   90.00
#
_symmetry.space_group_name_H-M   'P 1'
#
loop_
_entity.id
_entity.type
_entity.pdbx_description
1 polymer ?
#
loop_
_entity_poly.entity_id
_entity_poly.type
_entity_poly.pdbx_seq_one_letter_code
_entity_poly.pdbx_strand_id
1 'polypeptide(L)'
;MKYNDYLEHLELREGNEECVYLDSLGKPTCGVGHLLTERERQVYQVGDEVSEEQRNAWLEQDAAMAWEAAAQQIEDLGIETAEFIIVLGSVNFQLGTRWMDKFPSAYKALKNKDYDEAIRQVSTGSGKDGQSKWKEQTPVRVEDFVTAIDKLR
;
A
#
# COMPACT_ATOMS: atom_id res chain seq x y z
N MET A 1 3.09 -5.01 19.21
CA MET A 1 2.10 -3.95 18.91
C MET A 1 1.82 -3.94 17.43
N LYS A 2 0.56 -3.95 17.05
CA LYS A 2 0.15 -4.02 15.63
C LYS A 2 0.69 -2.87 14.78
N TYR A 3 0.73 -1.66 15.32
CA TYR A 3 1.23 -0.52 14.57
C TYR A 3 2.73 -0.65 14.27
N ASN A 4 3.51 -1.15 15.22
CA ASN A 4 4.94 -1.40 14.98
C ASN A 4 5.16 -2.51 13.95
N ASP A 5 4.34 -3.56 14.00
CA ASP A 5 4.38 -4.64 13.02
C ASP A 5 4.04 -4.11 11.63
N TYR A 6 3.08 -3.20 11.54
CA TYR A 6 2.73 -2.52 10.30
C TYR A 6 3.90 -1.69 9.75
N LEU A 7 4.58 -0.91 10.59
CA LEU A 7 5.73 -0.12 10.15
C LEU A 7 6.87 -1.01 9.65
N GLU A 8 7.14 -2.10 10.34
CA GLU A 8 8.15 -3.08 9.91
C GLU A 8 7.77 -3.70 8.57
N HIS A 9 6.49 -4.02 8.39
CA HIS A 9 5.98 -4.57 7.13
C HIS A 9 6.16 -3.58 5.98
N LEU A 10 5.84 -2.30 6.21
CA LEU A 10 6.02 -1.26 5.18
C LEU A 10 7.48 -1.14 4.76
N GLU A 11 8.39 -1.08 5.72
CA GLU A 11 9.81 -0.93 5.42
C GLU A 11 10.34 -2.14 4.65
N LEU A 12 9.89 -3.34 5.02
CA LEU A 12 10.27 -4.57 4.32
C LEU A 12 9.81 -4.54 2.86
N ARG A 13 8.62 -4.05 2.59
CA ARG A 13 8.04 -4.06 1.24
C ARG A 13 8.46 -2.88 0.38
N GLU A 14 8.64 -1.70 0.98
CA GLU A 14 8.96 -0.48 0.24
C GLU A 14 10.46 -0.19 0.17
N GLY A 15 11.26 -0.76 1.08
CA GLY A 15 12.65 -0.39 1.24
C GLY A 15 12.80 0.96 1.93
N ASN A 16 14.02 1.46 2.00
CA ASN A 16 14.31 2.77 2.59
C ASN A 16 15.49 3.39 1.85
N GLU A 17 15.21 4.16 0.83
CA GLU A 17 16.19 4.77 -0.05
C GLU A 17 16.68 6.12 0.49
N GLU A 18 18.00 6.29 0.55
CA GLU A 18 18.61 7.52 1.08
C GLU A 18 18.54 8.69 0.10
N CYS A 19 18.49 8.41 -1.19
CA CYS A 19 18.47 9.42 -2.23
C CYS A 19 17.15 9.41 -3.00
N VAL A 20 16.78 10.56 -3.54
CA VAL A 20 15.62 10.66 -4.40
C VAL A 20 15.88 9.86 -5.69
N TYR A 21 14.92 9.01 -6.06
CA TYR A 21 14.96 8.19 -7.27
C TYR A 21 13.64 8.28 -8.00
N LEU A 22 13.62 7.84 -9.25
CA LEU A 22 12.37 7.73 -10.00
C LEU A 22 11.78 6.34 -9.78
N ASP A 23 10.50 6.28 -9.43
CA ASP A 23 9.78 5.01 -9.27
C ASP A 23 9.49 4.40 -10.65
N SER A 24 8.78 3.26 -10.67
CA SER A 24 8.44 2.55 -11.90
C SER A 24 7.59 3.38 -12.87
N LEU A 25 6.92 4.43 -12.36
CA LEU A 25 6.10 5.34 -13.16
C LEU A 25 6.84 6.64 -13.50
N GLY A 26 8.13 6.74 -13.17
CA GLY A 26 8.95 7.92 -13.42
C GLY A 26 8.70 9.08 -12.46
N LYS A 27 8.17 8.81 -11.27
CA LYS A 27 7.86 9.84 -10.28
C LYS A 27 8.94 9.90 -9.20
N PRO A 28 9.39 11.12 -8.81
CA PRO A 28 10.39 11.27 -7.75
C PRO A 28 9.90 10.73 -6.41
N THR A 29 10.69 9.85 -5.83
CA THR A 29 10.35 9.08 -4.63
C THR A 29 11.59 8.99 -3.73
N CYS A 30 11.41 8.88 -2.42
CA CYS A 30 12.52 8.74 -1.49
C CYS A 30 12.07 8.06 -0.19
N GLY A 31 13.02 7.57 0.58
CA GLY A 31 12.76 6.94 1.86
C GLY A 31 11.96 5.65 1.70
N VAL A 32 10.96 5.46 2.55
CA VAL A 32 10.08 4.29 2.52
C VAL A 32 8.89 4.61 1.61
N GLY A 33 9.15 4.63 0.30
CA GLY A 33 8.12 4.81 -0.71
C GLY A 33 7.42 6.16 -0.69
N HIS A 34 8.06 7.21 -0.16
CA HIS A 34 7.44 8.53 -0.13
C HIS A 34 7.47 9.18 -1.51
N LEU A 35 6.29 9.40 -2.10
CA LEU A 35 6.16 10.14 -3.35
C LEU A 35 6.30 11.63 -3.04
N LEU A 36 7.33 12.28 -3.61
CA LEU A 36 7.56 13.70 -3.37
C LEU A 36 6.41 14.55 -3.90
N THR A 37 5.94 15.48 -3.06
CA THR A 37 4.96 16.49 -3.49
C THR A 37 5.62 17.48 -4.44
N GLU A 38 4.82 18.27 -5.15
CA GLU A 38 5.33 19.31 -6.03
C GLU A 38 6.24 20.29 -5.28
N ARG A 39 5.88 20.66 -4.07
CA ARG A 39 6.68 21.54 -3.21
C ARG A 39 8.02 20.90 -2.84
N GLU A 40 8.00 19.62 -2.49
CA GLU A 40 9.21 18.88 -2.12
C GLU A 40 10.15 18.73 -3.31
N ARG A 41 9.61 18.58 -4.53
CA ARG A 41 10.42 18.50 -5.75
C ARG A 41 11.15 19.80 -6.09
N GLN A 42 10.71 20.91 -5.52
CA GLN A 42 11.41 22.18 -5.66
C GLN A 42 12.66 22.25 -4.77
N VAL A 43 12.69 21.46 -3.69
CA VAL A 43 13.80 21.41 -2.73
C VAL A 43 14.75 20.25 -3.06
N TYR A 44 14.21 19.10 -3.41
CA TYR A 44 14.98 17.88 -3.67
C TYR A 44 14.84 17.45 -5.12
N GLN A 45 15.97 17.12 -5.74
CA GLN A 45 16.02 16.62 -7.12
C GLN A 45 16.47 15.16 -7.11
N VAL A 46 16.21 14.45 -8.21
CA VAL A 46 16.67 13.05 -8.37
C VAL A 46 18.18 12.99 -8.14
N GLY A 47 18.59 12.07 -7.27
CA GLY A 47 19.97 11.89 -6.87
C GLY A 47 20.36 12.61 -5.58
N ASP A 48 19.53 13.54 -5.10
CA ASP A 48 19.81 14.24 -3.84
C ASP A 48 19.67 13.30 -2.66
N GLU A 49 20.60 13.39 -1.73
CA GLU A 49 20.53 12.67 -0.47
C GLU A 49 19.57 13.39 0.48
N VAL A 50 18.73 12.63 1.15
CA VAL A 50 17.76 13.14 2.12
C VAL A 50 18.13 12.59 3.50
N SER A 51 18.11 13.44 4.52
CA SER A 51 18.47 13.02 5.88
C SER A 51 17.55 11.93 6.39
N GLU A 52 18.10 11.09 7.28
CA GLU A 52 17.30 10.05 7.95
C GLU A 52 16.13 10.67 8.72
N GLU A 53 16.37 11.80 9.36
CA GLU A 53 15.33 12.53 10.10
C GLU A 53 14.15 12.92 9.19
N GLN A 54 14.45 13.45 8.00
CA GLN A 54 13.39 13.82 7.04
C GLN A 54 12.69 12.59 6.49
N ARG A 55 13.42 11.53 6.18
CA ARG A 55 12.83 10.29 5.68
C ARG A 55 11.91 9.66 6.72
N ASN A 56 12.29 9.69 7.99
CA ASN A 56 11.45 9.19 9.08
C ASN A 56 10.21 10.04 9.27
N ALA A 57 10.31 11.37 9.13
CA ALA A 57 9.16 12.26 9.23
C ALA A 57 8.14 11.97 8.13
N TRP A 58 8.60 11.74 6.91
CA TRP A 58 7.72 11.35 5.80
C TRP A 58 7.05 10.01 6.05
N LEU A 59 7.82 9.03 6.53
CA LEU A 59 7.27 7.70 6.85
C LEU A 59 6.17 7.81 7.91
N GLU A 60 6.42 8.55 8.98
CA GLU A 60 5.43 8.74 10.05
C GLU A 60 4.13 9.33 9.50
N GLN A 61 4.24 10.37 8.69
CA GLN A 61 3.09 11.03 8.09
C GLN A 61 2.33 10.11 7.14
N ASP A 62 3.04 9.48 6.21
CA ASP A 62 2.41 8.64 5.18
C ASP A 62 1.80 7.38 5.80
N ALA A 63 2.52 6.75 6.73
CA ALA A 63 2.05 5.54 7.41
C ALA A 63 0.81 5.82 8.26
N ALA A 64 0.78 6.95 8.98
CA ALA A 64 -0.36 7.31 9.82
C ALA A 64 -1.62 7.55 8.98
N MET A 65 -1.49 8.21 7.84
CA MET A 65 -2.62 8.46 6.94
C MET A 65 -3.19 7.14 6.39
N ALA A 66 -2.30 6.25 5.96
CA ALA A 66 -2.72 4.95 5.42
C ALA A 66 -3.35 4.06 6.49
N TRP A 67 -2.80 4.08 7.71
CA TRP A 67 -3.33 3.33 8.84
C TRP A 67 -4.74 3.81 9.24
N GLU A 68 -4.93 5.10 9.32
CA GLU A 68 -6.21 5.70 9.67
C GLU A 68 -7.28 5.33 8.61
N ALA A 69 -6.93 5.42 7.34
CA ALA A 69 -7.82 5.03 6.27
C ALA A 69 -8.17 3.54 6.35
N ALA A 70 -7.19 2.68 6.63
CA ALA A 70 -7.42 1.24 6.80
C ALA A 70 -8.35 0.96 7.98
N ALA A 71 -8.20 1.66 9.09
CA ALA A 71 -9.07 1.49 10.25
C ALA A 71 -10.54 1.82 9.93
N GLN A 72 -10.77 2.89 9.17
CA GLN A 72 -12.11 3.25 8.73
C GLN A 72 -12.68 2.22 7.74
N GLN A 73 -11.83 1.70 6.86
CA GLN A 73 -12.25 0.68 5.89
C GLN A 73 -12.61 -0.63 6.59
N ILE A 74 -11.85 -1.03 7.60
CA ILE A 74 -12.14 -2.23 8.38
C ILE A 74 -13.52 -2.12 9.02
N GLU A 75 -13.85 -0.96 9.56
CA GLU A 75 -15.16 -0.71 10.15
C GLU A 75 -16.26 -0.79 9.09
N ASP A 76 -16.05 -0.12 7.94
CA ASP A 76 -17.01 -0.13 6.83
C ASP A 76 -17.22 -1.55 6.27
N LEU A 77 -16.16 -2.34 6.18
CA LEU A 77 -16.21 -3.70 5.66
C LEU A 77 -16.75 -4.72 6.67
N GLY A 78 -16.85 -4.35 7.93
CA GLY A 78 -17.29 -5.26 8.99
C GLY A 78 -16.30 -6.37 9.28
N ILE A 79 -14.99 -6.09 9.15
CA ILE A 79 -13.94 -7.08 9.40
C ILE A 79 -13.56 -7.04 10.88
N GLU A 80 -13.56 -8.21 11.52
CA GLU A 80 -13.28 -8.32 12.94
C GLU A 80 -11.85 -8.79 13.26
N THR A 81 -11.16 -9.35 12.26
CA THR A 81 -9.79 -9.85 12.43
C THR A 81 -8.80 -8.69 12.50
N ALA A 82 -8.22 -8.50 13.68
CA ALA A 82 -7.39 -7.34 13.97
C ALA A 82 -6.12 -7.26 13.12
N GLU A 83 -5.52 -8.40 12.75
CA GLU A 83 -4.29 -8.44 11.96
C GLU A 83 -4.49 -7.97 10.51
N PHE A 84 -5.71 -8.00 10.02
CA PHE A 84 -5.99 -7.57 8.65
C PHE A 84 -5.58 -6.12 8.41
N ILE A 85 -5.60 -5.28 9.44
CA ILE A 85 -5.24 -3.86 9.32
C ILE A 85 -3.78 -3.67 8.89
N ILE A 86 -2.88 -4.58 9.24
CA ILE A 86 -1.46 -4.48 8.86
C ILE A 86 -1.33 -4.48 7.33
N VAL A 87 -1.97 -5.45 6.70
CA VAL A 87 -1.91 -5.57 5.23
C VAL A 87 -2.78 -4.53 4.55
N LEU A 88 -3.96 -4.25 5.09
CA LEU A 88 -4.84 -3.22 4.52
C LEU A 88 -4.18 -1.84 4.59
N GLY A 89 -3.48 -1.54 5.69
CA GLY A 89 -2.67 -0.34 5.81
C GLY A 89 -1.60 -0.26 4.72
N SER A 90 -0.93 -1.37 4.45
CA SER A 90 0.06 -1.47 3.38
C SER A 90 -0.56 -1.23 2.01
N VAL A 91 -1.76 -1.74 1.75
CA VAL A 91 -2.49 -1.48 0.50
C VAL A 91 -2.78 0.01 0.34
N ASN A 92 -3.29 0.66 1.40
CA ASN A 92 -3.54 2.10 1.39
C ASN A 92 -2.26 2.91 1.20
N PHE A 93 -1.16 2.47 1.79
CA PHE A 93 0.14 3.12 1.64
C PHE A 93 0.62 3.06 0.19
N GLN A 94 0.51 1.90 -0.44
CA GLN A 94 1.00 1.68 -1.81
C GLN A 94 0.10 2.29 -2.88
N LEU A 95 -1.20 2.02 -2.79
CA LEU A 95 -2.16 2.38 -3.84
C LEU A 95 -2.90 3.69 -3.58
N GLY A 96 -2.79 4.22 -2.37
CA GLY A 96 -3.53 5.40 -1.94
C GLY A 96 -4.76 5.04 -1.11
N THR A 97 -5.26 6.01 -0.35
CA THR A 97 -6.39 5.80 0.56
C THR A 97 -7.72 5.62 -0.17
N ARG A 98 -7.71 5.81 -1.49
CA ARG A 98 -8.86 5.56 -2.36
C ARG A 98 -8.61 4.39 -3.31
N TRP A 99 -7.86 3.38 -2.86
CA TRP A 99 -7.56 2.20 -3.68
C TRP A 99 -8.82 1.50 -4.18
N MET A 100 -9.94 1.60 -3.46
CA MET A 100 -11.21 1.02 -3.89
C MET A 100 -11.76 1.65 -5.17
N ASP A 101 -11.30 2.84 -5.54
CA ASP A 101 -11.69 3.45 -6.81
C ASP A 101 -11.04 2.69 -7.98
N LYS A 102 -9.88 2.06 -7.74
CA LYS A 102 -9.19 1.23 -8.73
C LYS A 102 -9.73 -0.20 -8.74
N PHE A 103 -10.20 -0.67 -7.60
CA PHE A 103 -10.70 -2.03 -7.43
C PHE A 103 -12.09 -2.01 -6.75
N PRO A 104 -13.08 -1.39 -7.40
CA PRO A 104 -14.42 -1.26 -6.78
C PRO A 104 -15.10 -2.60 -6.56
N SER A 105 -14.91 -3.55 -7.47
CA SER A 105 -15.51 -4.89 -7.34
C SER A 105 -14.87 -5.70 -6.22
N ALA A 106 -13.56 -5.52 -6.00
CA ALA A 106 -12.87 -6.17 -4.89
C ALA A 106 -13.39 -5.66 -3.55
N TYR A 107 -13.55 -4.35 -3.42
CA TYR A 107 -14.06 -3.75 -2.19
C TYR A 107 -15.49 -4.22 -1.90
N LYS A 108 -16.34 -4.23 -2.92
CA LYS A 108 -17.72 -4.72 -2.81
C LYS A 108 -17.75 -6.19 -2.40
N ALA A 109 -16.88 -7.00 -2.97
CA ALA A 109 -16.80 -8.42 -2.63
C ALA A 109 -16.38 -8.63 -1.17
N LEU A 110 -15.42 -7.85 -0.68
CA LEU A 110 -15.03 -7.89 0.73
C LEU A 110 -16.19 -7.52 1.64
N LYS A 111 -16.93 -6.49 1.28
CA LYS A 111 -18.10 -6.04 2.04
C LYS A 111 -19.19 -7.11 2.12
N ASN A 112 -19.34 -7.86 1.03
CA ASN A 112 -20.30 -8.96 0.93
C ASN A 112 -19.76 -10.28 1.48
N LYS A 113 -18.52 -10.30 1.98
CA LYS A 113 -17.83 -11.50 2.48
C LYS A 113 -17.65 -12.56 1.39
N ASP A 114 -17.58 -12.12 0.15
CA ASP A 114 -17.26 -12.96 -1.01
C ASP A 114 -15.75 -12.92 -1.25
N TYR A 115 -15.02 -13.68 -0.44
CA TYR A 115 -13.56 -13.63 -0.42
C TYR A 115 -12.93 -14.15 -1.69
N ASP A 116 -13.50 -15.19 -2.30
CA ASP A 116 -13.01 -15.73 -3.57
C ASP A 116 -13.08 -14.69 -4.68
N GLU A 117 -14.19 -13.97 -4.75
CA GLU A 117 -14.34 -12.89 -5.74
C GLU A 117 -13.41 -11.72 -5.47
N ALA A 118 -13.22 -11.35 -4.20
CA ALA A 118 -12.26 -10.30 -3.84
C ALA A 118 -10.85 -10.66 -4.30
N ILE A 119 -10.43 -11.89 -4.06
CA ILE A 119 -9.12 -12.41 -4.47
C ILE A 119 -8.99 -12.36 -5.99
N ARG A 120 -10.02 -12.83 -6.70
CA ARG A 120 -10.03 -12.83 -8.16
C ARG A 120 -9.90 -11.40 -8.72
N GLN A 121 -10.61 -10.44 -8.14
CA GLN A 121 -10.62 -9.06 -8.62
C GLN A 121 -9.26 -8.37 -8.47
N VAL A 122 -8.53 -8.63 -7.40
CA VAL A 122 -7.19 -8.02 -7.21
C VAL A 122 -6.10 -8.78 -7.97
N SER A 123 -6.34 -10.04 -8.33
CA SER A 123 -5.33 -10.92 -8.95
C SER A 123 -5.40 -10.95 -10.46
N THR A 124 -6.54 -10.66 -11.07
CA THR A 124 -6.76 -10.80 -12.52
C THR A 124 -7.10 -9.45 -13.15
N GLY A 125 -6.71 -9.29 -14.41
CA GLY A 125 -6.98 -8.05 -15.13
C GLY A 125 -6.26 -7.99 -16.46
N SER A 126 -5.91 -6.79 -16.90
CA SER A 126 -5.32 -6.52 -18.20
C SER A 126 -3.80 -6.62 -18.26
N GLY A 127 -3.17 -7.08 -17.17
CA GLY A 127 -1.73 -7.30 -17.14
C GLY A 127 -1.32 -8.57 -17.84
N LYS A 128 -0.02 -8.89 -17.80
CA LYS A 128 0.56 -10.05 -18.45
C LYS A 128 -0.05 -11.35 -17.90
N ASP A 129 -0.30 -12.30 -18.78
CA ASP A 129 -0.86 -13.63 -18.45
C ASP A 129 -2.21 -13.57 -17.73
N GLY A 130 -3.01 -12.54 -17.98
CA GLY A 130 -4.31 -12.36 -17.36
C GLY A 130 -4.27 -11.84 -15.93
N GLN A 131 -3.09 -11.48 -15.44
CA GLN A 131 -2.93 -10.90 -14.10
C GLN A 131 -3.39 -9.43 -14.08
N SER A 132 -3.76 -8.94 -12.89
CA SER A 132 -3.93 -7.51 -12.72
C SER A 132 -2.57 -6.81 -12.90
N LYS A 133 -2.57 -5.55 -13.32
CA LYS A 133 -1.33 -4.79 -13.43
C LYS A 133 -0.63 -4.67 -12.07
N TRP A 134 -1.41 -4.57 -11.00
CA TRP A 134 -0.87 -4.53 -9.65
C TRP A 134 -0.09 -5.81 -9.32
N LYS A 135 -0.67 -6.97 -9.62
CA LYS A 135 0.00 -8.26 -9.40
C LYS A 135 1.24 -8.42 -10.28
N GLU A 136 1.16 -7.99 -11.53
CA GLU A 136 2.29 -8.04 -12.45
C GLU A 136 3.48 -7.22 -11.93
N GLN A 137 3.22 -6.00 -11.47
CA GLN A 137 4.25 -5.08 -11.00
C GLN A 137 4.77 -5.42 -9.60
N THR A 138 3.89 -5.81 -8.69
CA THR A 138 4.27 -6.11 -7.31
C THR A 138 3.56 -7.37 -6.80
N PRO A 139 3.97 -8.55 -7.32
CA PRO A 139 3.27 -9.81 -7.00
C PRO A 139 3.29 -10.15 -5.51
N VAL A 140 4.37 -9.84 -4.80
CA VAL A 140 4.48 -10.11 -3.36
C VAL A 140 3.45 -9.30 -2.57
N ARG A 141 3.21 -8.05 -2.97
CA ARG A 141 2.23 -7.17 -2.30
C ARG A 141 0.81 -7.70 -2.50
N VAL A 142 0.49 -8.16 -3.70
CA VAL A 142 -0.82 -8.78 -3.98
C VAL A 142 -0.97 -10.08 -3.22
N GLU A 143 0.09 -10.90 -3.16
CA GLU A 143 0.09 -12.14 -2.39
C GLU A 143 -0.16 -11.89 -0.90
N ASP A 144 0.46 -10.85 -0.34
CA ASP A 144 0.19 -10.43 1.04
C ASP A 144 -1.31 -10.18 1.25
N PHE A 145 -1.93 -9.46 0.33
CA PHE A 145 -3.35 -9.12 0.43
C PHE A 145 -4.24 -10.35 0.26
N VAL A 146 -3.93 -11.18 -0.72
CA VAL A 146 -4.66 -12.43 -0.96
C VAL A 146 -4.60 -13.34 0.28
N THR A 147 -3.41 -13.48 0.86
CA THR A 147 -3.23 -14.28 2.08
C THR A 147 -4.04 -13.70 3.24
N ALA A 148 -4.04 -12.39 3.40
CA ALA A 148 -4.80 -11.73 4.45
C ALA A 148 -6.31 -11.92 4.25
N ILE A 149 -6.80 -11.81 3.02
CA ILE A 149 -8.22 -12.05 2.68
C ILE A 149 -8.57 -13.51 2.99
N ASP A 150 -7.71 -14.43 2.60
CA ASP A 150 -7.96 -15.86 2.81
C ASP A 150 -8.10 -16.21 4.30
N LYS A 151 -7.40 -15.49 5.17
CA LYS A 151 -7.52 -15.68 6.63
C LYS A 151 -8.82 -15.15 7.22
N LEU A 152 -9.61 -14.41 6.45
CA LEU A 152 -10.91 -13.91 6.89
C LEU A 152 -12.01 -14.99 6.85
N ARG A 153 -11.76 -16.11 6.18
CA ARG A 153 -12.75 -17.20 6.01
C ARG A 153 -13.22 -17.79 7.35
#